data_13c28f1bddee7a27476b698a5da189ac
#
_entry.id   13c28f1bddee7a27476b698a5da189ac
#
_cell.length_a   1.000
_cell.length_b   1.000
_cell.length_c   1.000
_cell.angle_alpha   90.00
_cell.angle_beta   90.00
_cell.angle_gamma   90.00
#
_symmetry.space_group_name_H-M   'P 1'
#
loop_
_entity.id
_entity.type
_entity.pdbx_description
1 polymer ?
#
loop_
_entity_poly.entity_id
_entity_poly.type
_entity_poly.pdbx_seq_one_letter_code
_entity_poly.pdbx_strand_id
1 'polypeptide(L)'
;MTTVPKVLERLQCCEIRHTFKARAEEMSHQLDLMEHNVAAVLDSKGIKELLTLAMATGNHVNDGSRRGQAHGFKLDAILKMKEIKSCDDKKYTLLHYMAETSSEDIKTYGNAFTLPGETFESLGAAARIQMSQLGEDFANLKLARSLLQREIKSKEHGAAFVNEMRPLLNNIINPMYLQLETRLNTLKIDSNNLILRFGEQIKDTTIDTLFALLKNTLDCWEGCKIDLKTWKEQKIAAATKAAKKTKKKKSQKDMQSAVAAEMAKKLARRMVSQGSGLKNISQVSPKLHTQARHLSTQLNLKKM
;
A
#
# COMPACT_ATOMS: atom_id res chain seq x y z
N MET A 1 -56.40 24.83 -33.13
CA MET A 1 -55.30 24.37 -32.29
C MET A 1 -54.73 23.08 -32.90
N THR A 2 -53.49 23.09 -33.40
CA THR A 2 -52.82 21.90 -33.92
C THR A 2 -52.31 21.08 -32.71
N THR A 3 -53.04 20.02 -32.37
CA THR A 3 -52.59 19.08 -31.33
C THR A 3 -51.40 18.29 -31.88
N VAL A 4 -50.24 18.45 -31.24
CA VAL A 4 -49.05 17.66 -31.58
C VAL A 4 -49.28 16.22 -31.10
N PRO A 5 -49.29 15.22 -32.01
CA PRO A 5 -49.50 13.83 -31.60
C PRO A 5 -48.29 13.33 -30.78
N LYS A 6 -48.54 12.51 -29.74
CA LYS A 6 -47.52 11.85 -28.92
C LYS A 6 -46.48 12.82 -28.33
N VAL A 7 -46.95 13.88 -27.69
CA VAL A 7 -46.05 14.92 -27.11
C VAL A 7 -45.08 14.33 -26.10
N LEU A 8 -45.53 13.41 -25.23
CA LEU A 8 -44.73 12.80 -24.20
C LEU A 8 -43.58 11.97 -24.79
N GLU A 9 -43.88 11.13 -25.75
CA GLU A 9 -42.90 10.27 -26.44
C GLU A 9 -41.89 11.12 -27.23
N ARG A 10 -42.31 12.23 -27.81
CA ARG A 10 -41.41 13.19 -28.47
C ARG A 10 -40.44 13.85 -27.45
N LEU A 11 -40.96 14.25 -26.31
CA LEU A 11 -40.13 14.82 -25.24
C LEU A 11 -39.10 13.80 -24.74
N GLN A 12 -39.49 12.53 -24.55
CA GLN A 12 -38.58 11.45 -24.21
C GLN A 12 -37.51 11.25 -25.30
N CYS A 13 -37.87 11.29 -26.57
CA CYS A 13 -36.87 11.21 -27.65
C CYS A 13 -35.91 12.41 -27.66
N CYS A 14 -36.40 13.61 -27.34
CA CYS A 14 -35.54 14.80 -27.19
C CYS A 14 -34.60 14.65 -25.99
N GLU A 15 -35.07 14.12 -24.87
CA GLU A 15 -34.20 13.81 -23.70
C GLU A 15 -33.13 12.82 -24.10
N ILE A 16 -33.47 11.73 -24.80
CA ILE A 16 -32.48 10.74 -25.28
C ILE A 16 -31.44 11.42 -26.17
N ARG A 17 -31.86 12.30 -27.09
CA ARG A 17 -30.95 13.06 -27.96
C ARG A 17 -29.89 13.82 -27.18
N HIS A 18 -30.26 14.42 -26.05
CA HIS A 18 -29.37 15.26 -25.25
C HIS A 18 -28.52 14.43 -24.25
N THR A 19 -29.03 13.33 -23.71
CA THR A 19 -28.43 12.62 -22.62
C THR A 19 -27.70 11.35 -23.02
N PHE A 20 -28.10 10.68 -24.13
CA PHE A 20 -27.57 9.37 -24.50
C PHE A 20 -26.07 9.38 -24.69
N LYS A 21 -25.55 10.35 -25.44
CA LYS A 21 -24.11 10.44 -25.73
C LYS A 21 -23.31 10.59 -24.46
N ALA A 22 -23.67 11.50 -23.57
CA ALA A 22 -22.94 11.72 -22.30
C ALA A 22 -22.97 10.49 -21.40
N ARG A 23 -24.12 9.80 -21.30
CA ARG A 23 -24.22 8.55 -20.53
C ARG A 23 -23.39 7.41 -21.12
N ALA A 24 -23.36 7.31 -22.45
CA ALA A 24 -22.57 6.31 -23.14
C ALA A 24 -21.06 6.57 -23.03
N GLU A 25 -20.63 7.82 -23.07
CA GLU A 25 -19.25 8.23 -22.85
C GLU A 25 -18.78 7.96 -21.41
N GLU A 26 -19.63 8.28 -20.42
CA GLU A 26 -19.36 7.97 -19.01
C GLU A 26 -19.21 6.47 -18.79
N MET A 27 -20.13 5.66 -19.32
CA MET A 27 -20.04 4.21 -19.26
C MET A 27 -18.78 3.69 -19.97
N SER A 28 -18.41 4.28 -21.12
CA SER A 28 -17.18 3.91 -21.83
C SER A 28 -15.93 4.15 -20.96
N HIS A 29 -15.89 5.29 -20.26
CA HIS A 29 -14.77 5.60 -19.36
C HIS A 29 -14.69 4.61 -18.18
N GLN A 30 -15.82 4.22 -17.60
CA GLN A 30 -15.84 3.22 -16.54
C GLN A 30 -15.38 1.84 -17.05
N LEU A 31 -15.78 1.46 -18.28
CA LEU A 31 -15.30 0.24 -18.92
C LEU A 31 -13.81 0.29 -19.20
N ASP A 32 -13.27 1.43 -19.70
CA ASP A 32 -11.82 1.60 -19.91
C ASP A 32 -11.04 1.35 -18.63
N LEU A 33 -11.50 1.89 -17.51
CA LEU A 33 -10.86 1.73 -16.21
C LEU A 33 -10.90 0.27 -15.73
N MET A 34 -12.03 -0.40 -15.88
CA MET A 34 -12.19 -1.80 -15.48
C MET A 34 -11.34 -2.74 -16.33
N GLU A 35 -11.40 -2.60 -17.68
CA GLU A 35 -10.61 -3.39 -18.63
C GLU A 35 -9.10 -3.24 -18.37
N HIS A 36 -8.64 -1.99 -18.18
CA HIS A 36 -7.25 -1.70 -17.87
C HIS A 36 -6.80 -2.44 -16.59
N ASN A 37 -7.60 -2.39 -15.52
CA ASN A 37 -7.22 -3.03 -14.26
C ASN A 37 -7.31 -4.55 -14.31
N VAL A 38 -8.26 -5.13 -15.05
CA VAL A 38 -8.30 -6.59 -15.28
C VAL A 38 -7.03 -7.05 -15.97
N ALA A 39 -6.61 -6.38 -17.04
CA ALA A 39 -5.40 -6.69 -17.77
C ALA A 39 -4.14 -6.50 -16.90
N ALA A 40 -4.05 -5.37 -16.19
CA ALA A 40 -2.91 -5.07 -15.33
C ALA A 40 -2.72 -6.09 -14.20
N VAL A 41 -3.81 -6.57 -13.57
CA VAL A 41 -3.75 -7.60 -12.53
C VAL A 41 -3.34 -8.95 -13.12
N LEU A 42 -3.87 -9.32 -14.29
CA LEU A 42 -3.53 -10.57 -14.97
C LEU A 42 -2.05 -10.65 -15.34
N ASP A 43 -1.46 -9.55 -15.79
CA ASP A 43 -0.07 -9.49 -16.27
C ASP A 43 0.93 -9.18 -15.16
N SER A 44 0.46 -8.77 -13.99
CA SER A 44 1.33 -8.39 -12.89
C SER A 44 2.19 -9.54 -12.37
N LYS A 45 3.50 -9.46 -12.60
CA LYS A 45 4.50 -10.37 -11.99
C LYS A 45 4.56 -10.15 -10.47
N GLY A 46 4.48 -8.92 -10.00
CA GLY A 46 4.56 -8.59 -8.58
C GLY A 46 3.42 -9.21 -7.76
N ILE A 47 2.19 -9.23 -8.28
CA ILE A 47 1.07 -9.94 -7.62
C ILE A 47 1.34 -11.45 -7.57
N LYS A 48 1.80 -12.06 -8.65
CA LYS A 48 2.12 -13.50 -8.69
C LYS A 48 3.20 -13.86 -7.68
N GLU A 49 4.23 -13.06 -7.55
CA GLU A 49 5.32 -13.27 -6.60
C GLU A 49 4.86 -13.06 -5.16
N LEU A 50 4.05 -12.03 -4.88
CA LEU A 50 3.43 -11.84 -3.58
C LEU A 50 2.59 -13.06 -3.15
N LEU A 51 1.76 -13.58 -4.06
CA LEU A 51 0.96 -14.77 -3.80
C LEU A 51 1.82 -16.01 -3.56
N THR A 52 2.91 -16.17 -4.33
CA THR A 52 3.86 -17.28 -4.17
C THR A 52 4.57 -17.21 -2.81
N LEU A 53 5.02 -16.02 -2.42
CA LEU A 53 5.65 -15.79 -1.12
C LEU A 53 4.65 -16.04 0.03
N ALA A 54 3.41 -15.57 -0.11
CA ALA A 54 2.37 -15.81 0.88
C ALA A 54 2.07 -17.31 1.06
N MET A 55 2.01 -18.06 -0.05
CA MET A 55 1.84 -19.51 -0.04
C MET A 55 3.01 -20.21 0.69
N ALA A 56 4.24 -19.89 0.32
CA ALA A 56 5.44 -20.48 0.91
C ALA A 56 5.51 -20.19 2.41
N THR A 57 5.27 -18.94 2.80
CA THR A 57 5.26 -18.49 4.20
C THR A 57 4.15 -19.18 5.00
N GLY A 58 2.93 -19.25 4.44
CA GLY A 58 1.79 -19.91 5.07
C GLY A 58 2.02 -21.41 5.29
N ASN A 59 2.59 -22.10 4.30
CA ASN A 59 2.94 -23.51 4.41
C ASN A 59 4.04 -23.75 5.43
N HIS A 60 5.05 -22.88 5.47
CA HIS A 60 6.13 -22.97 6.47
C HIS A 60 5.60 -22.79 7.91
N VAL A 61 4.76 -21.78 8.14
CA VAL A 61 4.17 -21.53 9.48
C VAL A 61 3.23 -22.65 9.91
N ASN A 62 2.56 -23.31 8.97
CA ASN A 62 1.63 -24.40 9.22
C ASN A 62 2.27 -25.79 9.06
N ASP A 63 3.60 -25.87 8.94
CA ASP A 63 4.29 -27.13 8.75
C ASP A 63 3.98 -28.12 9.89
N GLY A 64 3.83 -29.42 9.54
CA GLY A 64 3.42 -30.46 10.48
C GLY A 64 1.95 -30.42 10.92
N SER A 65 1.15 -29.46 10.47
CA SER A 65 -0.28 -29.37 10.72
C SER A 65 -1.11 -29.82 9.50
N ARG A 66 -2.43 -30.06 9.71
CA ARG A 66 -3.37 -30.36 8.61
C ARG A 66 -3.51 -29.19 7.61
N ARG A 67 -3.07 -28.01 7.96
CA ARG A 67 -3.12 -26.79 7.13
C ARG A 67 -1.82 -26.54 6.37
N GLY A 68 -0.77 -27.30 6.66
CA GLY A 68 0.47 -27.28 5.91
C GLY A 68 0.33 -27.97 4.54
N GLN A 69 1.27 -27.74 3.63
CA GLN A 69 1.29 -28.27 2.26
C GLN A 69 0.03 -27.90 1.44
N ALA A 70 -0.54 -26.73 1.69
CA ALA A 70 -1.64 -26.19 0.91
C ALA A 70 -1.20 -25.90 -0.52
N HIS A 71 -2.04 -26.25 -1.50
CA HIS A 71 -1.80 -25.96 -2.93
C HIS A 71 -2.43 -24.63 -3.36
N GLY A 72 -3.22 -23.99 -2.52
CA GLY A 72 -3.89 -22.72 -2.75
C GLY A 72 -4.45 -22.13 -1.46
N PHE A 73 -4.77 -20.86 -1.50
CA PHE A 73 -5.38 -20.14 -0.38
C PHE A 73 -6.32 -19.04 -0.91
N LYS A 74 -7.23 -18.60 -0.09
CA LYS A 74 -8.07 -17.45 -0.40
C LYS A 74 -7.30 -16.14 -0.19
N LEU A 75 -7.52 -15.15 -1.06
CA LEU A 75 -6.79 -13.90 -1.03
C LEU A 75 -6.88 -13.16 0.32
N ASP A 76 -8.00 -13.28 1.03
CA ASP A 76 -8.21 -12.72 2.37
C ASP A 76 -7.23 -13.28 3.43
N ALA A 77 -6.63 -14.44 3.19
CA ALA A 77 -5.65 -15.03 4.10
C ALA A 77 -4.38 -14.15 4.23
N ILE A 78 -4.01 -13.38 3.19
CA ILE A 78 -2.87 -12.46 3.27
C ILE A 78 -3.15 -11.35 4.29
N LEU A 79 -4.37 -10.82 4.32
CA LEU A 79 -4.75 -9.81 5.31
C LEU A 79 -4.69 -10.36 6.74
N LYS A 80 -5.03 -11.64 6.94
CA LYS A 80 -4.92 -12.31 8.24
C LYS A 80 -3.48 -12.48 8.70
N MET A 81 -2.50 -12.51 7.78
CA MET A 81 -1.08 -12.54 8.15
C MET A 81 -0.62 -11.25 8.86
N LYS A 82 -1.34 -10.13 8.68
CA LYS A 82 -1.14 -8.89 9.44
C LYS A 82 -1.53 -9.03 10.92
N GLU A 83 -2.40 -9.97 11.25
CA GLU A 83 -2.87 -10.20 12.62
C GLU A 83 -1.91 -11.11 13.41
N ILE A 84 -1.08 -11.91 12.71
CA ILE A 84 -0.10 -12.81 13.31
C ILE A 84 1.12 -12.00 13.73
N LYS A 85 1.30 -11.82 15.04
CA LYS A 85 2.35 -11.00 15.65
C LYS A 85 3.53 -11.84 16.09
N SER A 86 4.74 -11.26 16.05
CA SER A 86 5.94 -11.86 16.63
C SER A 86 5.80 -11.98 18.15
N CYS A 87 6.46 -12.98 18.72
CA CYS A 87 6.56 -13.16 20.17
C CYS A 87 7.38 -12.05 20.83
N ASP A 88 8.44 -11.59 20.16
CA ASP A 88 9.41 -10.62 20.71
C ASP A 88 8.95 -9.17 20.54
N ASP A 89 8.33 -8.86 19.40
CA ASP A 89 7.83 -7.51 19.11
C ASP A 89 6.41 -7.58 18.54
N LYS A 90 5.44 -7.18 19.36
CA LYS A 90 4.01 -7.18 18.97
C LYS A 90 3.67 -6.25 17.79
N LYS A 91 4.57 -5.33 17.41
CA LYS A 91 4.41 -4.46 16.24
C LYS A 91 4.82 -5.17 14.96
N TYR A 92 5.75 -6.12 15.06
CA TYR A 92 6.24 -6.90 13.93
C TYR A 92 5.29 -8.07 13.65
N THR A 93 4.74 -8.14 12.45
CA THR A 93 3.77 -9.17 12.04
C THR A 93 4.35 -10.08 10.97
N LEU A 94 3.66 -11.17 10.66
CA LEU A 94 4.06 -12.08 9.59
C LEU A 94 4.14 -11.37 8.23
N LEU A 95 3.27 -10.39 8.00
CA LEU A 95 3.31 -9.58 6.79
C LEU A 95 4.58 -8.70 6.72
N HIS A 96 5.06 -8.17 7.87
CA HIS A 96 6.34 -7.45 7.94
C HIS A 96 7.52 -8.38 7.63
N TYR A 97 7.50 -9.61 8.15
CA TYR A 97 8.52 -10.62 7.86
C TYR A 97 8.59 -10.92 6.36
N MET A 98 7.44 -11.12 5.71
CA MET A 98 7.38 -11.32 4.27
C MET A 98 7.93 -10.11 3.50
N ALA A 99 7.56 -8.89 3.91
CA ALA A 99 8.05 -7.66 3.28
C ALA A 99 9.55 -7.46 3.48
N GLU A 100 10.11 -7.85 4.61
CA GLU A 100 11.55 -7.80 4.89
C GLU A 100 12.31 -8.82 4.05
N THR A 101 11.86 -10.07 4.03
CA THR A 101 12.46 -11.15 3.23
C THR A 101 12.45 -10.81 1.74
N SER A 102 11.32 -10.31 1.22
CA SER A 102 11.24 -9.90 -0.19
C SER A 102 12.21 -8.77 -0.55
N SER A 103 12.53 -7.88 0.40
CA SER A 103 13.49 -6.79 0.18
C SER A 103 14.94 -7.24 0.22
N GLU A 104 15.25 -8.32 0.91
CA GLU A 104 16.59 -8.92 0.93
C GLU A 104 16.87 -9.76 -0.33
N ASP A 105 15.88 -10.46 -0.82
CA ASP A 105 15.94 -11.23 -2.07
C ASP A 105 16.03 -10.35 -3.34
N ILE A 106 15.67 -9.07 -3.26
CA ILE A 106 15.83 -8.09 -4.38
C ILE A 106 17.29 -8.02 -4.85
N LYS A 107 18.28 -8.27 -4.00
CA LYS A 107 19.69 -8.36 -4.41
C LYS A 107 19.96 -9.57 -5.30
N THR A 108 19.13 -10.60 -5.24
CA THR A 108 19.30 -11.87 -5.94
C THR A 108 18.38 -11.99 -7.18
N TYR A 109 17.17 -11.45 -7.16
CA TYR A 109 16.14 -11.67 -8.18
C TYR A 109 15.64 -10.43 -8.94
N GLY A 110 16.19 -9.23 -8.67
CA GLY A 110 15.79 -8.01 -9.37
C GLY A 110 14.41 -7.46 -8.94
N ASN A 111 14.05 -6.27 -9.39
CA ASN A 111 12.91 -5.43 -9.00
C ASN A 111 11.50 -6.04 -9.16
N ALA A 112 11.28 -7.28 -8.80
CA ALA A 112 10.06 -8.03 -9.09
C ALA A 112 8.80 -7.57 -8.32
N PHE A 113 8.96 -6.95 -7.15
CA PHE A 113 7.84 -6.55 -6.29
C PHE A 113 7.34 -5.11 -6.49
N THR A 114 7.71 -4.45 -7.56
CA THR A 114 7.23 -3.10 -7.85
C THR A 114 5.99 -3.18 -8.73
N LEU A 115 4.81 -3.01 -8.15
CA LEU A 115 3.64 -2.66 -8.93
C LEU A 115 3.85 -1.22 -9.42
N PRO A 116 3.62 -0.93 -10.70
CA PRO A 116 3.62 0.44 -11.19
C PRO A 116 2.63 1.27 -10.36
N GLY A 117 3.05 2.43 -9.84
CA GLY A 117 2.21 3.27 -8.98
C GLY A 117 0.88 3.64 -9.61
N GLU A 118 0.87 3.87 -10.93
CA GLU A 118 -0.33 4.14 -11.72
C GLU A 118 -1.37 3.01 -11.66
N THR A 119 -0.92 1.75 -11.75
CA THR A 119 -1.82 0.58 -11.64
C THR A 119 -2.43 0.48 -10.24
N PHE A 120 -1.66 0.87 -9.23
CA PHE A 120 -2.10 0.82 -7.84
C PHE A 120 -3.18 1.87 -7.52
N GLU A 121 -3.06 3.08 -8.07
CA GLU A 121 -4.06 4.14 -7.91
C GLU A 121 -5.33 3.83 -8.70
N SER A 122 -5.20 3.39 -9.94
CA SER A 122 -6.35 3.04 -10.82
C SER A 122 -7.15 1.87 -10.27
N LEU A 123 -6.51 0.89 -9.61
CA LEU A 123 -7.18 -0.23 -8.97
C LEU A 123 -8.15 0.23 -7.87
N GLY A 124 -7.78 1.25 -7.09
CA GLY A 124 -8.66 1.83 -6.07
C GLY A 124 -9.88 2.53 -6.67
N ALA A 125 -9.75 3.13 -7.86
CA ALA A 125 -10.87 3.71 -8.58
C ALA A 125 -11.76 2.63 -9.21
N ALA A 126 -11.17 1.58 -9.80
CA ALA A 126 -11.89 0.44 -10.37
C ALA A 126 -12.70 -0.34 -9.31
N ALA A 127 -12.16 -0.48 -8.08
CA ALA A 127 -12.86 -1.13 -6.98
C ALA A 127 -14.17 -0.42 -6.54
N ARG A 128 -14.38 0.82 -6.95
CA ARG A 128 -15.61 1.58 -6.66
C ARG A 128 -16.68 1.40 -7.71
N ILE A 129 -16.35 0.83 -8.86
CA ILE A 129 -17.27 0.59 -9.98
C ILE A 129 -17.92 -0.77 -9.78
N GLN A 130 -19.22 -0.77 -9.47
CA GLN A 130 -19.99 -2.00 -9.30
C GLN A 130 -20.44 -2.55 -10.65
N MET A 131 -20.15 -3.82 -10.92
CA MET A 131 -20.60 -4.48 -12.18
C MET A 131 -22.12 -4.52 -12.31
N SER A 132 -22.86 -4.58 -11.20
CA SER A 132 -24.33 -4.49 -11.20
C SER A 132 -24.79 -3.15 -11.74
N GLN A 133 -24.19 -2.04 -11.29
CA GLN A 133 -24.53 -0.68 -11.72
C GLN A 133 -24.21 -0.49 -13.20
N LEU A 134 -23.06 -0.96 -13.69
CA LEU A 134 -22.75 -0.96 -15.12
C LEU A 134 -23.80 -1.72 -15.94
N GLY A 135 -24.29 -2.85 -15.39
CA GLY A 135 -25.36 -3.63 -16.01
C GLY A 135 -26.68 -2.86 -16.09
N GLU A 136 -27.05 -2.13 -15.04
CA GLU A 136 -28.25 -1.29 -14.98
C GLU A 136 -28.14 -0.09 -15.94
N ASP A 137 -27.00 0.59 -15.95
CA ASP A 137 -26.74 1.73 -16.83
C ASP A 137 -26.82 1.30 -18.30
N PHE A 138 -26.25 0.13 -18.63
CA PHE A 138 -26.38 -0.45 -19.97
C PHE A 138 -27.83 -0.81 -20.31
N ALA A 139 -28.60 -1.37 -19.37
CA ALA A 139 -30.00 -1.66 -19.55
C ALA A 139 -30.84 -0.37 -19.85
N ASN A 140 -30.51 0.72 -19.16
CA ASN A 140 -31.12 2.03 -19.39
C ASN A 140 -30.81 2.57 -20.80
N LEU A 141 -29.55 2.44 -21.26
CA LEU A 141 -29.17 2.79 -22.64
C LEU A 141 -29.90 1.92 -23.68
N LYS A 142 -30.08 0.63 -23.39
CA LYS A 142 -30.86 -0.29 -24.24
C LYS A 142 -32.32 0.11 -24.33
N LEU A 143 -32.95 0.49 -23.22
CA LEU A 143 -34.31 0.97 -23.16
C LEU A 143 -34.48 2.27 -23.96
N ALA A 144 -33.57 3.23 -23.76
CA ALA A 144 -33.57 4.49 -24.51
C ALA A 144 -33.47 4.27 -26.02
N ARG A 145 -32.54 3.40 -26.45
CA ARG A 145 -32.38 3.01 -27.85
C ARG A 145 -33.65 2.35 -28.41
N SER A 146 -34.25 1.42 -27.68
CA SER A 146 -35.46 0.69 -28.14
C SER A 146 -36.67 1.60 -28.23
N LEU A 147 -36.81 2.55 -27.31
CA LEU A 147 -37.85 3.57 -27.35
C LEU A 147 -37.70 4.43 -28.62
N LEU A 148 -36.53 4.95 -28.91
CA LEU A 148 -36.29 5.76 -30.10
C LEU A 148 -36.51 4.96 -31.38
N GLN A 149 -36.10 3.67 -31.42
CA GLN A 149 -36.38 2.79 -32.57
C GLN A 149 -37.89 2.58 -32.80
N ARG A 150 -38.65 2.40 -31.71
CA ARG A 150 -40.10 2.23 -31.77
C ARG A 150 -40.78 3.49 -32.31
N GLU A 151 -40.41 4.66 -31.76
CA GLU A 151 -41.05 5.92 -32.15
C GLU A 151 -40.72 6.34 -33.60
N ILE A 152 -39.50 6.08 -34.10
CA ILE A 152 -39.13 6.30 -35.53
C ILE A 152 -39.92 5.40 -36.47
N LYS A 153 -40.32 4.20 -36.04
CA LYS A 153 -41.16 3.28 -36.81
C LYS A 153 -42.65 3.61 -36.74
N SER A 154 -43.08 4.39 -35.78
CA SER A 154 -44.48 4.79 -35.60
C SER A 154 -44.92 5.71 -36.74
N LYS A 155 -46.09 5.41 -37.35
CA LYS A 155 -46.69 6.24 -38.40
C LYS A 155 -47.35 7.53 -37.87
N GLU A 156 -47.43 7.68 -36.56
CA GLU A 156 -48.10 8.81 -35.90
C GLU A 156 -47.21 10.07 -35.81
N HIS A 157 -45.92 9.91 -36.07
CA HIS A 157 -44.99 11.03 -36.12
C HIS A 157 -44.87 11.59 -37.54
N GLY A 158 -44.80 12.91 -37.64
CA GLY A 158 -44.58 13.57 -38.93
C GLY A 158 -43.19 13.31 -39.52
N ALA A 159 -43.03 13.43 -40.82
CA ALA A 159 -41.78 13.19 -41.54
C ALA A 159 -40.60 14.03 -40.98
N ALA A 160 -40.84 15.25 -40.53
CA ALA A 160 -39.82 16.12 -39.93
C ALA A 160 -39.17 15.49 -38.70
N PHE A 161 -39.94 14.90 -37.78
CA PHE A 161 -39.41 14.21 -36.57
C PHE A 161 -38.57 12.99 -36.96
N VAL A 162 -39.08 12.17 -37.88
CA VAL A 162 -38.37 10.95 -38.30
C VAL A 162 -37.07 11.29 -39.02
N ASN A 163 -37.08 12.32 -39.87
CA ASN A 163 -35.88 12.77 -40.59
C ASN A 163 -34.78 13.31 -39.65
N GLU A 164 -35.16 13.86 -38.51
CA GLU A 164 -34.22 14.36 -37.49
C GLU A 164 -33.69 13.23 -36.59
N MET A 165 -34.55 12.31 -36.15
CA MET A 165 -34.18 11.27 -35.16
C MET A 165 -33.55 10.04 -35.81
N ARG A 166 -33.79 9.73 -37.08
CA ARG A 166 -33.19 8.58 -37.77
C ARG A 166 -31.69 8.68 -37.94
N PRO A 167 -31.08 9.81 -38.32
CA PRO A 167 -29.61 9.97 -38.35
C PRO A 167 -28.98 9.84 -36.96
N LEU A 168 -29.63 10.39 -35.94
CA LEU A 168 -29.17 10.26 -34.54
C LEU A 168 -29.10 8.79 -34.14
N LEU A 169 -30.15 8.01 -34.40
CA LEU A 169 -30.19 6.59 -34.09
C LEU A 169 -29.12 5.80 -34.85
N ASN A 170 -28.99 6.01 -36.14
CA ASN A 170 -28.13 5.17 -36.99
C ASN A 170 -26.66 5.54 -36.87
N ASN A 171 -26.33 6.83 -36.79
CA ASN A 171 -24.95 7.29 -36.86
C ASN A 171 -24.30 7.49 -35.48
N ILE A 172 -25.08 7.64 -34.42
CA ILE A 172 -24.59 7.91 -33.09
C ILE A 172 -24.98 6.79 -32.12
N ILE A 173 -26.30 6.58 -31.91
CA ILE A 173 -26.76 5.68 -30.85
C ILE A 173 -26.42 4.21 -31.13
N ASN A 174 -26.72 3.72 -32.34
CA ASN A 174 -26.44 2.31 -32.66
C ASN A 174 -24.98 1.94 -32.63
N PRO A 175 -24.00 2.71 -33.17
CA PRO A 175 -22.61 2.39 -33.09
C PRO A 175 -22.08 2.37 -31.65
N MET A 176 -22.42 3.41 -30.87
CA MET A 176 -22.00 3.49 -29.45
C MET A 176 -22.59 2.34 -28.64
N TYR A 177 -23.88 2.03 -28.82
CA TYR A 177 -24.53 0.93 -28.12
C TYR A 177 -23.86 -0.42 -28.41
N LEU A 178 -23.60 -0.73 -29.69
CA LEU A 178 -22.96 -2.01 -30.08
C LEU A 178 -21.54 -2.13 -29.56
N GLN A 179 -20.80 -1.03 -29.56
CA GLN A 179 -19.47 -0.99 -28.99
C GLN A 179 -19.50 -1.29 -27.48
N LEU A 180 -20.38 -0.61 -26.73
CA LEU A 180 -20.54 -0.83 -25.29
C LEU A 180 -21.02 -2.25 -24.97
N GLU A 181 -21.96 -2.79 -25.76
CA GLU A 181 -22.45 -4.16 -25.59
C GLU A 181 -21.33 -5.19 -25.72
N THR A 182 -20.51 -5.06 -26.75
CA THR A 182 -19.37 -5.96 -26.98
C THR A 182 -18.37 -5.85 -25.83
N ARG A 183 -17.97 -4.65 -25.46
CA ARG A 183 -17.01 -4.40 -24.39
C ARG A 183 -17.50 -4.92 -23.03
N LEU A 184 -18.76 -4.63 -22.67
CA LEU A 184 -19.34 -5.11 -21.41
C LEU A 184 -19.38 -6.64 -21.35
N ASN A 185 -19.69 -7.32 -22.45
CA ASN A 185 -19.71 -8.78 -22.50
C ASN A 185 -18.28 -9.36 -22.37
N THR A 186 -17.30 -8.77 -23.06
CA THR A 186 -15.88 -9.16 -22.92
C THR A 186 -15.40 -8.96 -21.50
N LEU A 187 -15.67 -7.78 -20.91
CA LEU A 187 -15.29 -7.49 -19.52
C LEU A 187 -15.90 -8.50 -18.53
N LYS A 188 -17.15 -8.92 -18.72
CA LYS A 188 -17.78 -9.96 -17.87
C LYS A 188 -17.03 -11.28 -17.95
N ILE A 189 -16.62 -11.69 -19.14
CA ILE A 189 -15.88 -12.94 -19.35
C ILE A 189 -14.51 -12.84 -18.68
N ASP A 190 -13.77 -11.75 -18.92
CA ASP A 190 -12.43 -11.55 -18.39
C ASP A 190 -12.44 -11.39 -16.86
N SER A 191 -13.45 -10.71 -16.32
CA SER A 191 -13.67 -10.59 -14.87
C SER A 191 -13.90 -11.96 -14.24
N ASN A 192 -14.76 -12.80 -14.83
CA ASN A 192 -15.01 -14.15 -14.35
C ASN A 192 -13.75 -15.02 -14.40
N ASN A 193 -12.98 -14.92 -15.50
CA ASN A 193 -11.71 -15.61 -15.63
C ASN A 193 -10.70 -15.17 -14.56
N LEU A 194 -10.66 -13.87 -14.26
CA LEU A 194 -9.79 -13.34 -13.21
C LEU A 194 -10.20 -13.86 -11.83
N ILE A 195 -11.48 -13.83 -11.48
CA ILE A 195 -12.00 -14.36 -10.21
C ILE A 195 -11.61 -15.84 -10.05
N LEU A 196 -11.82 -16.65 -11.08
CA LEU A 196 -11.44 -18.07 -11.07
C LEU A 196 -9.93 -18.29 -10.89
N ARG A 197 -9.08 -17.43 -11.50
CA ARG A 197 -7.62 -17.51 -11.31
C ARG A 197 -7.17 -17.25 -9.88
N PHE A 198 -7.92 -16.46 -9.12
CA PHE A 198 -7.68 -16.24 -7.70
C PHE A 198 -8.29 -17.33 -6.81
N GLY A 199 -8.89 -18.38 -7.39
CA GLY A 199 -9.50 -19.48 -6.65
C GLY A 199 -10.81 -19.12 -5.96
N GLU A 200 -11.42 -17.98 -6.35
CA GLU A 200 -12.69 -17.52 -5.80
C GLU A 200 -13.86 -18.02 -6.67
N GLN A 201 -15.03 -18.11 -6.06
CA GLN A 201 -16.24 -18.53 -6.76
C GLN A 201 -16.98 -17.32 -7.31
N ILE A 202 -17.36 -17.38 -8.60
CA ILE A 202 -18.11 -16.29 -9.28
C ILE A 202 -19.44 -15.98 -8.58
N LYS A 203 -20.03 -16.95 -7.87
CA LYS A 203 -21.29 -16.75 -7.14
C LYS A 203 -21.14 -15.88 -5.90
N ASP A 204 -19.95 -15.93 -5.27
CA ASP A 204 -19.70 -15.30 -3.97
C ASP A 204 -18.88 -14.01 -4.09
N THR A 205 -18.16 -13.85 -5.19
CA THR A 205 -17.19 -12.76 -5.36
C THR A 205 -17.44 -12.04 -6.68
N THR A 206 -17.58 -10.73 -6.62
CA THR A 206 -17.63 -9.85 -7.79
C THR A 206 -16.26 -9.26 -8.08
N ILE A 207 -16.04 -8.75 -9.29
CA ILE A 207 -14.74 -8.19 -9.68
C ILE A 207 -14.38 -6.94 -8.84
N ASP A 208 -15.38 -6.11 -8.52
CA ASP A 208 -15.20 -4.93 -7.66
C ASP A 208 -14.77 -5.33 -6.24
N THR A 209 -15.35 -6.39 -5.68
CA THR A 209 -14.92 -6.94 -4.38
C THR A 209 -13.52 -7.54 -4.45
N LEU A 210 -13.15 -8.21 -5.53
CA LEU A 210 -11.80 -8.71 -5.75
C LEU A 210 -10.79 -7.57 -5.84
N PHE A 211 -11.10 -6.50 -6.58
CA PHE A 211 -10.25 -5.32 -6.67
C PHE A 211 -10.10 -4.61 -5.32
N ALA A 212 -11.18 -4.48 -4.56
CA ALA A 212 -11.12 -3.92 -3.21
C ALA A 212 -10.21 -4.74 -2.28
N LEU A 213 -10.31 -6.06 -2.35
CA LEU A 213 -9.48 -6.97 -1.56
C LEU A 213 -8.00 -6.90 -1.97
N LEU A 214 -7.72 -6.88 -3.27
CA LEU A 214 -6.37 -6.69 -3.80
C LEU A 214 -5.80 -5.34 -3.37
N LYS A 215 -6.56 -4.25 -3.53
CA LYS A 215 -6.12 -2.91 -3.12
C LYS A 215 -5.78 -2.87 -1.64
N ASN A 216 -6.64 -3.41 -0.78
CA ASN A 216 -6.40 -3.47 0.66
C ASN A 216 -5.14 -4.30 0.99
N THR A 217 -4.94 -5.42 0.30
CA THR A 217 -3.74 -6.26 0.45
C THR A 217 -2.47 -5.48 0.10
N LEU A 218 -2.50 -4.76 -1.01
CA LEU A 218 -1.37 -3.97 -1.48
C LEU A 218 -1.10 -2.76 -0.58
N ASP A 219 -2.14 -2.09 -0.07
CA ASP A 219 -2.00 -1.00 0.92
C ASP A 219 -1.36 -1.49 2.22
N CYS A 220 -1.80 -2.66 2.71
CA CYS A 220 -1.20 -3.28 3.88
C CYS A 220 0.27 -3.66 3.66
N TRP A 221 0.59 -4.18 2.47
CA TRP A 221 1.95 -4.53 2.09
C TRP A 221 2.87 -3.31 2.03
N GLU A 222 2.42 -2.24 1.39
CA GLU A 222 3.18 -0.99 1.30
C GLU A 222 3.35 -0.34 2.67
N GLY A 223 2.31 -0.37 3.50
CA GLY A 223 2.38 0.05 4.91
C GLY A 223 3.48 -0.68 5.68
N CYS A 224 3.59 -2.00 5.54
CA CYS A 224 4.65 -2.78 6.18
C CYS A 224 6.05 -2.37 5.70
N LYS A 225 6.23 -2.07 4.41
CA LYS A 225 7.53 -1.57 3.89
C LYS A 225 7.91 -0.22 4.49
N ILE A 226 6.94 0.69 4.61
CA ILE A 226 7.15 2.02 5.22
C ILE A 226 7.52 1.85 6.70
N ASP A 227 6.83 0.99 7.45
CA ASP A 227 7.12 0.70 8.84
C ASP A 227 8.53 0.13 9.01
N LEU A 228 8.92 -0.84 8.20
CA LEU A 228 10.27 -1.42 8.22
C LEU A 228 11.36 -0.37 7.93
N LYS A 229 11.13 0.53 6.98
CA LYS A 229 12.06 1.62 6.67
C LYS A 229 12.21 2.56 7.85
N THR A 230 11.10 3.01 8.44
CA THR A 230 11.10 3.92 9.59
C THR A 230 11.75 3.29 10.80
N TRP A 231 11.53 1.99 11.07
CA TRP A 231 12.19 1.29 12.18
C TRP A 231 13.71 1.14 11.96
N LYS A 232 14.15 0.86 10.74
CA LYS A 232 15.59 0.83 10.40
C LYS A 232 16.24 2.21 10.62
N GLU A 233 15.59 3.28 10.18
CA GLU A 233 16.06 4.65 10.39
C GLU A 233 16.13 5.02 11.89
N GLN A 234 15.11 4.67 12.67
CA GLN A 234 15.07 4.90 14.12
C GLN A 234 16.18 4.12 14.84
N LYS A 235 16.44 2.85 14.49
CA LYS A 235 17.53 2.05 15.04
C LYS A 235 18.89 2.69 14.75
N ILE A 236 19.15 3.16 13.54
CA ILE A 236 20.38 3.85 13.15
C ILE A 236 20.54 5.17 13.93
N ALA A 237 19.49 5.97 14.05
CA ALA A 237 19.49 7.22 14.80
C ALA A 237 19.72 6.98 16.30
N ALA A 238 19.15 5.94 16.88
CA ALA A 238 19.38 5.55 18.28
C ALA A 238 20.83 5.08 18.50
N ALA A 239 21.37 4.26 17.61
CA ALA A 239 22.75 3.80 17.66
C ALA A 239 23.77 4.96 17.55
N THR A 240 23.53 5.89 16.65
CA THR A 240 24.37 7.10 16.50
C THR A 240 24.30 8.02 17.72
N LYS A 241 23.12 8.19 18.32
CA LYS A 241 22.97 8.94 19.59
C LYS A 241 23.69 8.24 20.74
N ALA A 242 23.59 6.92 20.85
CA ALA A 242 24.32 6.13 21.87
C ALA A 242 25.83 6.21 21.68
N ALA A 243 26.34 6.09 20.45
CA ALA A 243 27.76 6.22 20.14
C ALA A 243 28.30 7.63 20.43
N LYS A 244 27.53 8.69 20.16
CA LYS A 244 27.91 10.07 20.54
C LYS A 244 27.96 10.23 22.08
N LYS A 245 27.00 9.62 22.79
CA LYS A 245 26.93 9.69 24.26
C LYS A 245 28.08 8.95 24.92
N THR A 246 28.50 7.81 24.40
CA THR A 246 29.67 7.05 24.87
C THR A 246 30.97 7.78 24.57
N LYS A 247 31.14 8.36 23.37
CA LYS A 247 32.32 9.20 23.05
C LYS A 247 32.42 10.41 23.97
N LYS A 248 31.31 11.12 24.26
CA LYS A 248 31.29 12.27 25.17
C LYS A 248 31.64 11.88 26.61
N LYS A 249 31.11 10.73 27.09
CA LYS A 249 31.48 10.21 28.42
C LYS A 249 32.97 9.79 28.52
N LYS A 250 33.52 9.18 27.46
CA LYS A 250 34.93 8.80 27.41
C LYS A 250 35.83 10.04 27.42
N SER A 251 35.58 11.02 26.58
CA SER A 251 36.31 12.29 26.55
C SER A 251 36.26 13.05 27.87
N GLN A 252 35.12 13.08 28.57
CA GLN A 252 35.00 13.69 29.90
C GLN A 252 35.85 12.93 30.96
N LYS A 253 35.84 11.60 30.88
CA LYS A 253 36.63 10.77 31.81
C LYS A 253 38.15 10.95 31.58
N ASP A 254 38.56 11.02 30.31
CA ASP A 254 39.95 11.24 29.92
C ASP A 254 40.43 12.64 30.37
N MET A 255 39.57 13.67 30.20
CA MET A 255 39.88 15.03 30.66
C MET A 255 39.94 15.12 32.18
N GLN A 256 39.07 14.44 32.92
CA GLN A 256 39.11 14.40 34.38
C GLN A 256 40.37 13.65 34.90
N SER A 257 40.77 12.57 34.22
CA SER A 257 41.99 11.85 34.55
C SER A 257 43.24 12.69 34.27
N ALA A 258 43.28 13.45 33.18
CA ALA A 258 44.39 14.34 32.87
C ALA A 258 44.51 15.49 33.87
N VAL A 259 43.38 16.12 34.26
CA VAL A 259 43.39 17.17 35.32
C VAL A 259 43.82 16.61 36.67
N ALA A 260 43.37 15.41 37.05
CA ALA A 260 43.80 14.77 38.30
C ALA A 260 45.31 14.45 38.30
N ALA A 261 45.85 13.97 37.17
CA ALA A 261 47.27 13.73 36.99
C ALA A 261 48.11 15.04 37.08
N GLU A 262 47.64 16.11 36.52
CA GLU A 262 48.30 17.41 36.57
C GLU A 262 48.24 18.02 37.98
N MET A 263 47.13 17.91 38.72
CA MET A 263 47.04 18.26 40.13
C MET A 263 47.99 17.46 41.02
N ALA A 264 48.07 16.13 40.78
CA ALA A 264 49.00 15.27 41.52
C ALA A 264 50.46 15.68 41.27
N LYS A 265 50.84 16.02 40.02
CA LYS A 265 52.19 16.53 39.72
C LYS A 265 52.45 17.89 40.39
N LYS A 266 51.50 18.82 40.45
CA LYS A 266 51.64 20.09 41.15
C LYS A 266 51.82 19.92 42.68
N LEU A 267 51.02 19.01 43.28
CA LEU A 267 51.19 18.68 44.70
C LEU A 267 52.57 18.06 45.00
N ALA A 268 53.01 17.11 44.20
CA ALA A 268 54.35 16.50 44.35
C ALA A 268 55.47 17.54 44.27
N ARG A 269 55.42 18.48 43.31
CA ARG A 269 56.40 19.60 43.20
C ARG A 269 56.35 20.53 44.41
N ARG A 270 55.19 20.81 44.97
CA ARG A 270 55.03 21.63 46.19
C ARG A 270 55.63 20.95 47.43
N MET A 271 55.47 19.62 47.59
CA MET A 271 56.01 18.85 48.67
C MET A 271 57.53 18.78 48.60
N VAL A 272 58.10 18.70 47.40
CA VAL A 272 59.58 18.73 47.20
C VAL A 272 60.13 20.13 47.48
N SER A 273 59.44 21.21 47.21
CA SER A 273 59.91 22.58 47.47
C SER A 273 59.84 23.02 48.93
N GLN A 274 59.03 22.34 49.78
CA GLN A 274 58.88 22.65 51.19
C GLN A 274 59.88 21.89 52.12
N GLY A 275 60.90 21.25 51.56
CA GLY A 275 62.07 20.78 52.34
C GLY A 275 61.79 19.72 53.38
N SER A 276 60.72 18.98 53.36
CA SER A 276 60.45 17.85 54.18
C SER A 276 61.18 16.61 53.66
N GLY A 277 62.36 16.27 54.26
CA GLY A 277 63.15 15.09 53.90
C GLY A 277 62.38 13.81 54.10
N LEU A 278 61.80 13.27 53.02
CA LEU A 278 61.19 11.94 52.94
C LEU A 278 62.08 11.03 52.10
N LYS A 279 62.91 10.27 52.83
CA LYS A 279 63.57 9.05 52.33
C LYS A 279 62.45 8.02 52.11
N ASN A 280 62.19 7.67 50.89
CA ASN A 280 61.33 6.58 50.36
C ASN A 280 60.06 7.03 49.61
N ILE A 281 60.20 7.28 48.30
CA ILE A 281 59.14 7.60 47.36
C ILE A 281 58.22 6.41 47.08
N SER A 282 58.61 5.17 47.39
CA SER A 282 57.83 3.96 47.12
C SER A 282 56.63 3.72 48.04
N GLN A 283 56.52 4.41 49.18
CA GLN A 283 55.35 4.24 50.08
C GLN A 283 54.23 5.29 49.93
N VAL A 284 54.44 6.31 49.16
CA VAL A 284 53.44 7.43 48.99
C VAL A 284 52.39 7.15 47.94
N SER A 285 52.63 6.25 47.00
CA SER A 285 51.74 5.95 45.85
C SER A 285 50.40 5.41 46.29
N PRO A 286 50.21 4.49 47.25
CA PRO A 286 48.89 3.95 47.57
C PRO A 286 47.99 4.93 48.33
N LYS A 287 48.50 5.80 49.15
CA LYS A 287 47.73 6.78 49.95
C LYS A 287 47.22 7.94 49.10
N LEU A 288 48.00 8.38 48.14
CA LEU A 288 47.57 9.41 47.16
C LEU A 288 46.47 8.91 46.22
N HIS A 289 46.45 7.64 45.84
CA HIS A 289 45.45 7.05 45.02
C HIS A 289 44.08 6.92 45.75
N THR A 290 44.12 6.65 47.05
CA THR A 290 42.92 6.57 47.92
C THR A 290 42.34 7.94 48.19
N GLN A 291 43.12 9.00 48.41
CA GLN A 291 42.68 10.37 48.59
C GLN A 291 42.14 10.99 47.28
N ALA A 292 42.73 10.70 46.14
CA ALA A 292 42.22 11.13 44.84
C ALA A 292 40.87 10.47 44.49
N ARG A 293 40.67 9.22 44.91
CA ARG A 293 39.35 8.56 44.81
C ARG A 293 38.31 9.21 45.74
N HIS A 294 38.66 9.53 46.99
CA HIS A 294 37.73 10.19 47.93
C HIS A 294 37.32 11.59 47.45
N LEU A 295 38.23 12.37 46.88
CA LEU A 295 37.95 13.69 46.31
C LEU A 295 37.08 13.60 45.03
N SER A 296 37.25 12.59 44.20
CA SER A 296 36.41 12.37 43.01
C SER A 296 34.96 11.97 43.40
N THR A 297 34.80 11.24 44.51
CA THR A 297 33.50 10.84 45.06
C THR A 297 32.73 12.05 45.66
N GLN A 298 33.47 12.93 46.36
CA GLN A 298 32.86 14.16 46.92
C GLN A 298 32.46 15.19 45.84
N LEU A 299 33.19 15.25 44.74
CA LEU A 299 32.84 16.11 43.58
C LEU A 299 31.61 15.61 42.81
N ASN A 300 31.37 14.31 42.83
CA ASN A 300 30.16 13.74 42.22
C ASN A 300 28.90 13.88 43.07
N LEU A 301 29.06 13.98 44.43
CA LEU A 301 27.92 14.22 45.35
C LEU A 301 27.44 15.67 45.40
N LYS A 302 28.20 16.64 44.88
CA LYS A 302 27.80 18.05 44.77
C LYS A 302 27.16 18.42 43.46
N LYS A 303 26.88 17.44 42.58
CA LYS A 303 26.24 17.63 41.28
C LYS A 303 24.93 16.82 41.09
N MET A 304 24.34 16.30 42.20
CA MET A 304 22.96 15.84 42.25
C MET A 304 22.02 16.95 42.84
#